data_cac0d78b646bad0abaab7f686657e59c
#
_entry.id   cac0d78b646bad0abaab7f686657e59c
#
_cell.length_a   1.000
_cell.length_b   1.000
_cell.length_c   1.000
_cell.angle_alpha   90.00
_cell.angle_beta   90.00
_cell.angle_gamma   90.00
#
_symmetry.space_group_name_H-M   'P 1'
#
loop_
_entity.id
_entity.type
_entity.pdbx_description
1 polymer ?
#
loop_
_entity_poly.entity_id
_entity_poly.type
_entity_poly.pdbx_seq_one_letter_code
_entity_poly.pdbx_strand_id
1 'polypeptide(L)'
;MEYNKLVRDKIPALMEAQGKRPETRILSGEEYTRRLEQKLDEETAELHADHSIEELADILEVVLALAEDMGCGREDLMKVYRRKHEARGGFRDGIFLIRDDT
;
A
#
# COMPACT_ATOMS: atom_id res chain seq x y z
N MET A 1 14.16 19.31 10.11
CA MET A 1 13.72 18.79 8.81
C MET A 1 12.28 18.35 8.88
N GLU A 2 11.46 18.80 7.95
CA GLU A 2 10.04 18.46 7.92
C GLU A 2 9.78 17.32 6.92
N TYR A 3 8.95 16.37 7.33
CA TYR A 3 8.57 15.25 6.46
C TYR A 3 7.15 15.39 5.92
N ASN A 4 6.21 15.76 6.78
CA ASN A 4 4.78 15.94 6.43
C ASN A 4 4.21 14.78 5.62
N LYS A 5 4.45 13.56 6.10
CA LYS A 5 4.00 12.35 5.42
C LYS A 5 3.54 11.28 6.42
N LEU A 6 2.66 10.42 5.96
CA LEU A 6 2.23 9.26 6.72
C LEU A 6 3.40 8.28 6.82
N VAL A 7 3.64 7.76 8.01
CA VAL A 7 4.71 6.79 8.27
C VAL A 7 4.12 5.55 8.94
N ARG A 8 4.85 4.43 8.90
CA ARG A 8 4.43 3.22 9.60
C ARG A 8 4.43 3.44 11.11
N ASP A 9 3.59 2.70 11.80
CA ASP A 9 3.28 2.91 13.22
C ASP A 9 4.49 2.92 14.14
N LYS A 10 5.51 2.13 13.84
CA LYS A 10 6.70 2.02 14.70
C LYS A 10 7.81 3.01 14.37
N ILE A 11 7.65 3.80 13.32
CA ILE A 11 8.71 4.73 12.90
C ILE A 11 9.05 5.77 13.97
N PRO A 12 8.08 6.43 14.62
CA PRO A 12 8.44 7.40 15.66
C PRO A 12 9.29 6.80 16.78
N ALA A 13 8.93 5.59 17.26
CA ALA A 13 9.71 4.91 18.31
C ALA A 13 11.11 4.55 17.83
N LEU A 14 11.25 4.11 16.58
CA LEU A 14 12.56 3.81 16.00
C LEU A 14 13.41 5.06 15.89
N MET A 15 12.82 6.19 15.53
CA MET A 15 13.52 7.49 15.48
C MET A 15 13.99 7.92 16.88
N GLU A 16 13.14 7.76 17.89
CA GLU A 16 13.49 8.08 19.26
C GLU A 16 14.66 7.23 19.74
N ALA A 17 14.68 5.94 19.37
CA ALA A 17 15.79 5.05 19.72
C ALA A 17 17.10 5.50 19.07
N GLN A 18 17.05 6.28 17.99
CA GLN A 18 18.20 6.86 17.31
C GLN A 18 18.56 8.25 17.87
N GLY A 19 17.91 8.69 18.94
CA GLY A 19 18.17 10.00 19.54
C GLY A 19 17.43 11.16 18.86
N LYS A 20 16.50 10.88 17.97
CA LYS A 20 15.70 11.90 17.30
C LYS A 20 14.47 12.24 18.12
N ARG A 21 13.84 13.37 17.80
CA ARG A 21 12.63 13.85 18.50
C ARG A 21 11.52 14.07 17.48
N PRO A 22 10.82 13.00 17.07
CA PRO A 22 9.74 13.15 16.08
C PRO A 22 8.55 13.89 16.67
N GLU A 23 8.00 14.83 15.92
CA GLU A 23 6.73 15.44 16.22
C GLU A 23 5.70 14.79 15.33
N THR A 24 4.65 14.24 15.91
CA THR A 24 3.63 13.48 15.18
C THR A 24 2.23 13.92 15.55
N ARG A 25 1.28 13.62 14.67
CA ARG A 25 -0.14 13.71 14.98
C ARG A 25 -0.85 12.53 14.32
N ILE A 26 -2.03 12.20 14.82
CA ILE A 26 -2.81 11.08 14.31
C ILE A 26 -3.82 11.61 13.29
N LEU A 27 -3.83 11.04 12.10
CA LEU A 27 -4.78 11.38 11.05
C LEU A 27 -6.06 10.56 11.20
N SER A 28 -7.16 11.08 10.70
CA SER A 28 -8.44 10.38 10.68
C SER A 28 -9.29 10.87 9.51
N GLY A 29 -10.37 10.13 9.21
CA GLY A 29 -11.35 10.53 8.20
C GLY A 29 -10.76 10.69 6.81
N GLU A 30 -11.25 11.68 6.07
CA GLU A 30 -10.83 11.92 4.69
C GLU A 30 -9.34 12.24 4.55
N GLU A 31 -8.77 12.91 5.52
CA GLU A 31 -7.33 13.23 5.50
C GLU A 31 -6.50 11.95 5.55
N TYR A 32 -6.87 11.01 6.41
CA TYR A 32 -6.18 9.72 6.49
C TYR A 32 -6.28 8.97 5.17
N THR A 33 -7.48 8.85 4.59
CA THR A 33 -7.69 8.17 3.31
C THR A 33 -6.84 8.79 2.21
N ARG A 34 -6.85 10.12 2.12
CA ARG A 34 -6.08 10.84 1.11
C ARG A 34 -4.57 10.59 1.26
N ARG A 35 -4.09 10.58 2.49
CA ARG A 35 -2.66 10.35 2.74
C ARG A 35 -2.25 8.90 2.43
N LEU A 36 -3.15 7.93 2.66
CA LEU A 36 -2.90 6.54 2.26
C LEU A 36 -2.81 6.43 0.73
N GLU A 37 -3.69 7.08 0.00
CA GLU A 37 -3.66 7.06 -1.46
C GLU A 37 -2.38 7.72 -2.00
N GLN A 38 -1.96 8.83 -1.41
CA GLN A 38 -0.68 9.47 -1.75
C GLN A 38 0.49 8.53 -1.46
N LYS A 39 0.40 7.80 -0.36
CA LYS A 39 1.42 6.83 0.02
C LYS A 39 1.51 5.70 -1.02
N LEU A 40 0.38 5.24 -1.53
CA LEU A 40 0.35 4.23 -2.59
C LEU A 40 1.05 4.74 -3.85
N ASP A 41 0.78 5.97 -4.26
CA ASP A 41 1.43 6.58 -5.41
C ASP A 41 2.94 6.68 -5.21
N GLU A 42 3.36 7.09 -4.02
CA GLU A 42 4.77 7.23 -3.65
C GLU A 42 5.49 5.88 -3.71
N GLU A 43 4.92 4.84 -3.09
CA GLU A 43 5.54 3.52 -3.09
C GLU A 43 5.55 2.88 -4.48
N THR A 44 4.52 3.14 -5.29
CA THR A 44 4.48 2.66 -6.67
C THR A 44 5.59 3.32 -7.50
N ALA A 45 5.81 4.62 -7.31
CA ALA A 45 6.90 5.33 -7.99
C ALA A 45 8.27 4.78 -7.58
N GLU A 46 8.44 4.47 -6.30
CA GLU A 46 9.68 3.89 -5.80
C GLU A 46 9.92 2.48 -6.37
N LEU A 47 8.85 1.69 -6.53
CA LEU A 47 8.95 0.39 -7.18
C LEU A 47 9.44 0.52 -8.62
N HIS A 48 8.90 1.48 -9.38
CA HIS A 48 9.33 1.71 -10.75
C HIS A 48 10.80 2.13 -10.84
N ALA A 49 11.29 2.83 -9.84
CA ALA A 49 12.69 3.25 -9.80
C ALA A 49 13.64 2.14 -9.34
N ASP A 50 13.24 1.34 -8.37
CA ASP A 50 14.13 0.41 -7.67
C ASP A 50 13.87 -1.09 -7.94
N HIS A 51 12.66 -1.46 -8.34
CA HIS A 51 12.28 -2.85 -8.64
C HIS A 51 12.66 -3.87 -7.56
N SER A 52 12.44 -3.54 -6.29
CA SER A 52 12.82 -4.42 -5.18
C SER A 52 11.62 -5.13 -4.56
N ILE A 53 11.89 -6.25 -3.92
CA ILE A 53 10.87 -6.99 -3.17
C ILE A 53 10.40 -6.15 -1.98
N GLU A 54 11.29 -5.36 -1.36
CA GLU A 54 10.97 -4.48 -0.25
C GLU A 54 9.90 -3.45 -0.66
N GLU A 55 10.00 -2.91 -1.88
CA GLU A 55 9.00 -1.97 -2.37
C GLU A 55 7.64 -2.63 -2.60
N LEU A 56 7.63 -3.90 -3.04
CA LEU A 56 6.39 -4.65 -3.15
C LEU A 56 5.75 -4.86 -1.77
N ALA A 57 6.57 -5.15 -0.76
CA ALA A 57 6.08 -5.29 0.62
C ALA A 57 5.51 -3.97 1.15
N ASP A 58 6.15 -2.85 0.82
CA ASP A 58 5.67 -1.52 1.20
C ASP A 58 4.32 -1.21 0.54
N ILE A 59 4.17 -1.54 -0.74
CA ILE A 59 2.90 -1.38 -1.45
C ILE A 59 1.82 -2.25 -0.79
N LEU A 60 2.14 -3.49 -0.48
CA LEU A 60 1.20 -4.40 0.17
C LEU A 60 0.72 -3.84 1.52
N GLU A 61 1.62 -3.25 2.31
CA GLU A 61 1.26 -2.65 3.59
C GLU A 61 0.23 -1.53 3.40
N VAL A 62 0.42 -0.69 2.40
CA VAL A 62 -0.52 0.39 2.07
C VAL A 62 -1.86 -0.19 1.60
N VAL A 63 -1.83 -1.23 0.76
CA VAL A 63 -3.05 -1.90 0.28
C VAL A 63 -3.87 -2.44 1.46
N LEU A 64 -3.20 -3.09 2.42
CA LEU A 64 -3.89 -3.61 3.61
C LEU A 64 -4.50 -2.49 4.44
N ALA A 65 -3.80 -1.37 4.61
CA ALA A 65 -4.31 -0.21 5.34
C ALA A 65 -5.51 0.42 4.63
N LEU A 66 -5.46 0.52 3.30
CA LEU A 66 -6.59 1.02 2.51
C LEU A 66 -7.81 0.12 2.64
N ALA A 67 -7.62 -1.20 2.64
CA ALA A 67 -8.72 -2.15 2.82
C ALA A 67 -9.38 -1.94 4.18
N GLU A 68 -8.59 -1.82 5.25
CA GLU A 68 -9.13 -1.56 6.58
C GLU A 68 -9.89 -0.24 6.64
N ASP A 69 -9.36 0.81 6.00
CA ASP A 69 -10.02 2.11 5.93
C ASP A 69 -11.38 2.02 5.23
N MET A 70 -11.51 1.10 4.26
CA MET A 70 -12.78 0.81 3.57
C MET A 70 -13.70 -0.13 4.35
N GLY A 71 -13.31 -0.53 5.55
CA GLY A 71 -14.09 -1.45 6.38
C GLY A 71 -13.89 -2.92 6.04
N CYS A 72 -12.82 -3.26 5.31
CA CYS A 72 -12.54 -4.63 4.88
C CYS A 72 -11.24 -5.10 5.55
N GLY A 73 -11.33 -6.08 6.43
CA GLY A 73 -10.16 -6.64 7.09
C GLY A 73 -9.28 -7.44 6.12
N ARG A 74 -8.09 -7.78 6.58
CA ARG A 74 -7.11 -8.51 5.78
C ARG A 74 -7.65 -9.84 5.25
N GLU A 75 -8.32 -10.61 6.10
CA GLU A 75 -8.86 -11.91 5.70
C GLU A 75 -9.94 -11.79 4.63
N ASP A 76 -10.80 -10.78 4.76
CA ASP A 76 -11.87 -10.53 3.78
C ASP A 76 -11.28 -10.09 2.44
N LEU A 77 -10.25 -9.26 2.47
CA LEU A 77 -9.54 -8.87 1.26
C LEU A 77 -8.93 -10.10 0.58
N MET A 78 -8.33 -10.99 1.34
CA MET A 78 -7.72 -12.21 0.80
C MET A 78 -8.76 -13.16 0.21
N LYS A 79 -9.97 -13.20 0.76
CA LYS A 79 -11.08 -13.98 0.18
C LYS A 79 -11.47 -13.44 -1.19
N VAL A 80 -11.59 -12.12 -1.32
CA VAL A 80 -11.87 -11.49 -2.60
C VAL A 80 -10.76 -11.77 -3.59
N TYR A 81 -9.51 -11.63 -3.16
CA TYR A 81 -8.34 -11.92 -3.98
C TYR A 81 -8.38 -13.35 -4.53
N ARG A 82 -8.58 -14.34 -3.66
CA ARG A 82 -8.61 -15.74 -4.07
C ARG A 82 -9.74 -16.03 -5.03
N ARG A 83 -10.92 -15.47 -4.79
CA ARG A 83 -12.08 -15.64 -5.66
C ARG A 83 -11.83 -15.11 -7.06
N LYS A 84 -11.23 -13.92 -7.15
CA LYS A 84 -10.86 -13.33 -8.44
C LYS A 84 -9.77 -14.14 -9.13
N HIS A 85 -8.82 -14.65 -8.36
CA HIS A 85 -7.74 -15.47 -8.90
C HIS A 85 -8.28 -16.79 -9.47
N GLU A 86 -9.21 -17.43 -8.79
CA GLU A 86 -9.83 -18.66 -9.31
C GLU A 86 -10.64 -18.40 -10.59
N ALA A 87 -11.37 -17.28 -10.64
CA ALA A 87 -12.23 -16.97 -11.77
C ALA A 87 -11.44 -16.48 -12.99
N ARG A 88 -10.34 -15.73 -12.78
CA ARG A 88 -9.64 -15.02 -13.85
C ARG A 88 -8.18 -15.42 -14.02
N GLY A 89 -7.59 -16.10 -13.05
CA GLY A 89 -6.18 -16.44 -13.03
C GLY A 89 -5.30 -15.27 -12.63
N GLY A 90 -4.01 -15.48 -12.74
CA GLY A 90 -3.01 -14.45 -12.50
C GLY A 90 -2.46 -13.95 -13.84
N PHE A 91 -1.20 -13.54 -13.84
CA PHE A 91 -0.53 -13.00 -15.02
C PHE A 91 0.63 -13.87 -15.52
N ARG A 92 0.75 -15.06 -14.97
CA ARG A 92 1.91 -15.92 -15.24
C ARG A 92 2.09 -16.26 -16.72
N ASP A 93 0.97 -16.41 -17.46
CA ASP A 93 1.03 -16.80 -18.87
C ASP A 93 1.34 -15.62 -19.80
N GLY A 94 1.42 -14.40 -19.28
CA GLY A 94 1.80 -13.22 -20.06
C GLY A 94 0.86 -12.89 -21.21
N ILE A 95 -0.43 -13.12 -21.03
CA ILE A 95 -1.41 -12.92 -22.11
C ILE A 95 -1.69 -11.43 -22.31
N PHE A 96 -1.43 -10.96 -23.53
CA PHE A 96 -1.71 -9.57 -23.91
C PHE A 96 -2.89 -9.55 -24.87
N LEU A 97 -4.03 -9.06 -24.41
CA LEU A 97 -5.24 -8.99 -25.23
C LEU A 97 -5.11 -7.83 -26.23
N ILE A 98 -5.11 -8.15 -27.51
CA ILE A 98 -4.96 -7.13 -28.56
C ILE A 98 -6.31 -6.52 -28.93
N ARG A 99 -7.31 -7.35 -29.14
CA ARG A 99 -8.65 -6.87 -29.48
C ARG A 99 -9.66 -8.01 -29.36
N ASP A 100 -10.92 -7.64 -29.39
CA ASP A 100 -12.05 -8.56 -29.42
C ASP A 100 -12.85 -8.25 -30.71
N ASP A 101 -13.01 -9.24 -31.56
CA ASP A 101 -13.66 -9.07 -32.87
C ASP A 101 -15.16 -9.43 -32.89
N THR A 102 -15.78 -9.60 -31.68
CA THR A 102 -17.21 -9.92 -31.57
C THR A 102 -18.15 -8.71 -31.70
#